data_1b2408a1b91db4fe0ee74ed92a92e0c4
#
_entry.id   1b2408a1b91db4fe0ee74ed92a92e0c4
#
_cell.length_a   1.000
_cell.length_b   1.000
_cell.length_c   1.000
_cell.angle_alpha   90.00
_cell.angle_beta   90.00
_cell.angle_gamma   90.00
#
_symmetry.space_group_name_H-M   'P 1'
#
loop_
_entity.id
_entity.type
_entity.pdbx_description
1 polymer ?
#
loop_
_entity_poly.entity_id
_entity_poly.type
_entity_poly.pdbx_seq_one_letter_code
_entity_poly.pdbx_strand_id
1 'polypeptide(L)'
;MNSATAPSFEIPANAPAAARNALKLLLKLRCDALTVQFPDGSMHRFGDHDPNALHATLMLKNWHVFSASLKSGDIGFAETYIAGDWSTPSLTDLIKVFISNRAVIEDAIYGTWAGRLFFRIKHLLNRNSKTNSKKNIHAHYDLGNAFYELWLDETKNYSSALFESAADHHSYDGMVHAQHAKVRRALKMADVKTGDRVLEIGCGW
;
A
#
# COMPACT_ATOMS: atom_id res chain seq x y z
N MET A 1 40.12 -6.66 -15.22
CA MET A 1 38.74 -6.60 -14.72
C MET A 1 38.77 -5.87 -13.37
N ASN A 2 38.53 -4.56 -13.40
CA ASN A 2 38.45 -3.77 -12.16
C ASN A 2 37.08 -3.97 -11.52
N SER A 3 36.99 -4.75 -10.46
CA SER A 3 35.83 -4.76 -9.59
C SER A 3 35.85 -3.44 -8.83
N ALA A 4 35.14 -2.43 -9.34
CA ALA A 4 34.85 -1.24 -8.55
C ALA A 4 34.02 -1.70 -7.33
N THR A 5 34.62 -1.69 -6.16
CA THR A 5 33.95 -1.90 -4.88
C THR A 5 32.85 -0.82 -4.79
N ALA A 6 31.60 -1.23 -4.77
CA ALA A 6 30.49 -0.29 -4.58
C ALA A 6 30.77 0.51 -3.28
N PRO A 7 30.59 1.84 -3.29
CA PRO A 7 30.84 2.64 -2.10
C PRO A 7 29.99 2.12 -0.95
N SER A 8 30.65 1.82 0.18
CA SER A 8 30.00 1.36 1.40
C SER A 8 29.03 2.46 1.86
N PHE A 9 27.73 2.14 1.95
CA PHE A 9 26.76 3.08 2.46
C PHE A 9 27.03 3.40 3.92
N GLU A 10 27.32 4.64 4.21
CA GLU A 10 27.41 5.15 5.57
C GLU A 10 26.09 5.81 5.98
N ILE A 11 25.52 5.30 7.07
CA ILE A 11 24.27 5.86 7.62
C ILE A 11 24.57 7.27 8.12
N PRO A 12 23.77 8.30 7.72
CA PRO A 12 23.98 9.68 8.18
C PRO A 12 24.11 9.74 9.72
N ALA A 13 25.13 10.46 10.21
CA ALA A 13 25.45 10.54 11.64
C ALA A 13 24.29 11.07 12.49
N ASN A 14 23.47 11.97 11.91
CA ASN A 14 22.29 12.58 12.52
C ASN A 14 21.03 11.70 12.45
N ALA A 15 21.10 10.51 11.85
CA ALA A 15 19.95 9.62 11.75
C ALA A 15 19.57 9.06 13.13
N PRO A 16 18.31 9.21 13.59
CA PRO A 16 17.86 8.62 14.85
C PRO A 16 17.80 7.09 14.77
N ALA A 17 17.69 6.42 15.92
CA ALA A 17 17.72 4.96 15.99
C ALA A 17 16.68 4.28 15.08
N ALA A 18 15.47 4.83 14.98
CA ALA A 18 14.42 4.34 14.09
C ALA A 18 14.85 4.38 12.62
N ALA A 19 15.43 5.49 12.17
CA ALA A 19 15.94 5.64 10.81
C ALA A 19 17.10 4.70 10.55
N ARG A 20 18.06 4.58 11.46
CA ARG A 20 19.20 3.63 11.34
C ARG A 20 18.74 2.20 11.14
N ASN A 21 17.73 1.78 11.89
CA ASN A 21 17.16 0.43 11.74
C ASN A 21 16.47 0.25 10.38
N ALA A 22 15.64 1.22 9.96
CA ALA A 22 14.98 1.16 8.66
C ALA A 22 15.97 1.18 7.50
N LEU A 23 17.01 2.01 7.54
CA LEU A 23 18.04 2.07 6.50
C LEU A 23 18.80 0.74 6.38
N LYS A 24 19.09 0.05 7.51
CA LYS A 24 19.65 -1.31 7.48
C LYS A 24 18.73 -2.32 6.80
N LEU A 25 17.41 -2.11 6.85
CA LEU A 25 16.46 -2.95 6.12
C LEU A 25 16.48 -2.64 4.63
N LEU A 26 16.54 -1.36 4.25
CA LEU A 26 16.64 -0.98 2.84
C LEU A 26 17.88 -1.55 2.15
N LEU A 27 18.99 -1.77 2.87
CA LEU A 27 20.16 -2.47 2.35
C LEU A 27 19.89 -3.94 1.96
N LYS A 28 18.79 -4.52 2.40
CA LYS A 28 18.40 -5.89 2.06
C LYS A 28 17.49 -5.96 0.84
N LEU A 29 17.06 -4.83 0.27
CA LEU A 29 16.27 -4.82 -0.95
C LEU A 29 17.05 -5.50 -2.07
N ARG A 30 16.37 -6.34 -2.84
CA ARG A 30 16.98 -7.15 -3.93
C ARG A 30 16.28 -7.01 -5.26
N CYS A 31 15.00 -6.62 -5.23
CA CYS A 31 14.19 -6.44 -6.42
C CYS A 31 13.98 -4.94 -6.62
N ASP A 32 14.14 -4.47 -7.86
CA ASP A 32 13.97 -3.07 -8.20
C ASP A 32 14.92 -2.12 -7.44
N ALA A 33 14.82 -0.84 -7.68
CA ALA A 33 15.71 0.17 -7.11
C ALA A 33 14.95 1.26 -6.37
N LEU A 34 15.44 1.63 -5.19
CA LEU A 34 14.93 2.75 -4.41
C LEU A 34 16.06 3.75 -4.16
N THR A 35 15.93 4.97 -4.69
CA THR A 35 16.78 6.08 -4.28
C THR A 35 16.13 6.82 -3.13
N VAL A 36 16.84 6.98 -2.02
CA VAL A 36 16.40 7.79 -0.89
C VAL A 36 17.23 9.06 -0.85
N GLN A 37 16.56 10.20 -0.88
CA GLN A 37 17.14 11.50 -0.56
C GLN A 37 16.90 11.77 0.93
N PHE A 38 17.97 12.00 1.66
CA PHE A 38 17.92 12.27 3.09
C PHE A 38 17.64 13.73 3.40
N PRO A 39 17.27 14.07 4.65
CA PRO A 39 16.98 15.46 5.03
C PRO A 39 18.14 16.44 4.87
N ASP A 40 19.39 15.96 4.82
CA ASP A 40 20.59 16.76 4.54
C ASP A 40 20.86 16.96 3.04
N GLY A 41 19.98 16.40 2.17
CA GLY A 41 20.09 16.46 0.71
C GLY A 41 20.97 15.37 0.11
N SER A 42 21.70 14.60 0.88
CA SER A 42 22.47 13.46 0.38
C SER A 42 21.53 12.37 -0.15
N MET A 43 22.02 11.56 -1.10
CA MET A 43 21.20 10.53 -1.76
C MET A 43 21.92 9.19 -1.72
N HIS A 44 21.14 8.12 -1.56
CA HIS A 44 21.67 6.76 -1.70
C HIS A 44 20.67 5.87 -2.43
N ARG A 45 21.19 4.99 -3.30
CA ARG A 45 20.41 3.99 -4.04
C ARG A 45 20.51 2.64 -3.36
N PHE A 46 19.36 2.05 -3.04
CA PHE A 46 19.18 0.73 -2.49
C PHE A 46 18.59 -0.22 -3.53
N GLY A 47 18.80 -1.53 -3.37
CA GLY A 47 18.20 -2.55 -4.22
C GLY A 47 19.02 -2.85 -5.47
N ASP A 48 18.34 -3.16 -6.56
CA ASP A 48 18.96 -3.59 -7.81
C ASP A 48 19.68 -2.42 -8.53
N HIS A 49 20.79 -2.72 -9.16
CA HIS A 49 21.54 -1.79 -9.99
C HIS A 49 21.32 -2.01 -11.49
N ASP A 50 20.46 -2.95 -11.90
CA ASP A 50 20.08 -3.13 -13.30
C ASP A 50 19.39 -1.84 -13.80
N PRO A 51 19.85 -1.26 -14.91
CA PRO A 51 19.22 -0.08 -15.51
C PRO A 51 17.78 -0.33 -15.98
N ASN A 52 17.39 -1.57 -16.22
CA ASN A 52 16.02 -1.94 -16.61
C ASN A 52 15.10 -2.25 -15.43
N ALA A 53 15.64 -2.32 -14.20
CA ALA A 53 14.82 -2.50 -13.01
C ALA A 53 13.92 -1.29 -12.76
N LEU A 54 12.74 -1.52 -12.21
CA LEU A 54 11.87 -0.44 -11.77
C LEU A 54 12.62 0.42 -10.74
N HIS A 55 12.55 1.73 -10.90
CA HIS A 55 13.22 2.69 -10.03
C HIS A 55 12.23 3.68 -9.43
N ALA A 56 12.27 3.83 -8.12
CA ALA A 56 11.52 4.86 -7.41
C ALA A 56 12.44 5.76 -6.59
N THR A 57 11.97 6.96 -6.30
CA THR A 57 12.67 7.92 -5.45
C THR A 57 11.80 8.30 -4.26
N LEU A 58 12.38 8.25 -3.05
CA LEU A 58 11.79 8.71 -1.80
C LEU A 58 12.58 9.89 -1.27
N MET A 59 11.96 11.06 -1.20
CA MET A 59 12.59 12.29 -0.73
C MET A 59 12.11 12.60 0.70
N LEU A 60 13.00 12.48 1.68
CA LEU A 60 12.72 12.73 3.09
C LEU A 60 12.98 14.20 3.44
N LYS A 61 12.00 14.86 4.04
CA LYS A 61 12.18 16.18 4.65
C LYS A 61 12.69 16.09 6.09
N ASN A 62 12.30 15.02 6.79
CA ASN A 62 12.74 14.75 8.15
C ASN A 62 12.75 13.23 8.42
N TRP A 63 13.27 12.84 9.58
CA TRP A 63 13.40 11.44 9.98
C TRP A 63 12.12 10.82 10.60
N HIS A 64 11.07 11.63 10.81
CA HIS A 64 9.85 11.19 11.51
C HIS A 64 9.16 10.02 10.81
N VAL A 65 9.22 9.95 9.49
CA VAL A 65 8.64 8.87 8.68
C VAL A 65 9.01 7.48 9.22
N PHE A 66 10.26 7.26 9.62
CA PHE A 66 10.70 5.94 10.08
C PHE A 66 10.13 5.59 11.46
N SER A 67 10.02 6.55 12.38
CA SER A 67 9.41 6.30 13.70
C SER A 67 7.91 6.07 13.59
N ALA A 68 7.21 6.80 12.73
CA ALA A 68 5.78 6.63 12.46
C ALA A 68 5.51 5.25 11.81
N SER A 69 6.32 4.86 10.81
CA SER A 69 6.20 3.57 10.15
C SER A 69 6.49 2.39 11.10
N LEU A 70 7.47 2.52 11.99
CA LEU A 70 7.73 1.48 13.00
C LEU A 70 6.60 1.36 14.02
N LYS A 71 5.91 2.46 14.34
CA LYS A 71 4.80 2.49 15.29
C LYS A 71 3.49 1.96 14.71
N SER A 72 3.18 2.33 13.48
CA SER A 72 1.86 2.14 12.86
C SER A 72 1.91 1.48 11.47
N GLY A 73 3.07 0.98 11.05
CA GLY A 73 3.24 0.30 9.76
C GLY A 73 3.00 1.23 8.57
N ASP A 74 2.31 0.69 7.58
CA ASP A 74 1.89 1.38 6.36
C ASP A 74 0.99 2.59 6.62
N ILE A 75 0.15 2.54 7.65
CA ILE A 75 -0.68 3.68 8.08
C ILE A 75 0.22 4.84 8.51
N GLY A 76 1.23 4.60 9.36
CA GLY A 76 2.15 5.65 9.79
C GLY A 76 2.99 6.21 8.63
N PHE A 77 3.33 5.37 7.65
CA PHE A 77 3.98 5.81 6.42
C PHE A 77 3.07 6.73 5.60
N ALA A 78 1.80 6.37 5.44
CA ALA A 78 0.81 7.18 4.72
C ALA A 78 0.49 8.51 5.44
N GLU A 79 0.32 8.47 6.77
CA GLU A 79 0.09 9.69 7.56
C GLU A 79 1.24 10.70 7.41
N THR A 80 2.49 10.23 7.38
CA THR A 80 3.65 11.10 7.16
C THR A 80 3.75 11.65 5.73
N TYR A 81 3.21 10.94 4.73
CA TYR A 81 3.03 11.48 3.38
C TYR A 81 2.03 12.64 3.36
N ILE A 82 0.86 12.44 3.98
CA ILE A 82 -0.17 13.47 4.11
C ILE A 82 0.35 14.69 4.87
N ALA A 83 1.14 14.47 5.92
CA ALA A 83 1.80 15.54 6.67
C ALA A 83 2.92 16.26 5.88
N GLY A 84 3.34 15.67 4.75
CA GLY A 84 4.39 16.22 3.91
C GLY A 84 5.81 16.01 4.45
N ASP A 85 6.03 15.04 5.34
CA ASP A 85 7.34 14.65 5.87
C ASP A 85 8.23 14.00 4.79
N TRP A 86 7.63 13.48 3.74
CA TRP A 86 8.31 12.95 2.57
C TRP A 86 7.49 13.16 1.30
N SER A 87 8.14 13.01 0.15
CA SER A 87 7.53 13.09 -1.17
C SER A 87 8.19 12.11 -2.15
N THR A 88 7.56 11.92 -3.30
CA THR A 88 8.06 11.07 -4.39
C THR A 88 7.54 11.60 -5.73
N PRO A 89 8.32 11.50 -6.81
CA PRO A 89 7.85 11.84 -8.16
C PRO A 89 6.74 10.91 -8.66
N SER A 90 6.74 9.63 -8.23
CA SER A 90 5.76 8.62 -8.61
C SER A 90 5.41 7.75 -7.41
N LEU A 91 4.24 8.00 -6.82
CA LEU A 91 3.74 7.19 -5.70
C LEU A 91 3.48 5.75 -6.13
N THR A 92 2.99 5.57 -7.36
CA THR A 92 2.73 4.24 -7.93
C THR A 92 3.99 3.40 -8.02
N ASP A 93 5.09 3.96 -8.52
CA ASP A 93 6.34 3.22 -8.67
C ASP A 93 7.00 2.95 -7.32
N LEU A 94 6.90 3.88 -6.37
CA LEU A 94 7.35 3.67 -5.00
C LEU A 94 6.62 2.49 -4.34
N ILE A 95 5.29 2.42 -4.49
CA ILE A 95 4.49 1.30 -3.96
C ILE A 95 4.87 -0.01 -4.66
N LYS A 96 5.07 -0.02 -5.98
CA LYS A 96 5.51 -1.22 -6.71
C LYS A 96 6.85 -1.75 -6.19
N VAL A 97 7.84 -0.87 -5.97
CA VAL A 97 9.13 -1.25 -5.38
C VAL A 97 8.96 -1.88 -3.99
N PHE A 98 8.06 -1.35 -3.16
CA PHE A 98 7.77 -1.96 -1.85
C PHE A 98 7.08 -3.31 -1.98
N ILE A 99 6.15 -3.48 -2.93
CA ILE A 99 5.47 -4.75 -3.18
C ILE A 99 6.48 -5.81 -3.67
N SER A 100 7.36 -5.48 -4.61
CA SER A 100 8.40 -6.39 -5.11
C SER A 100 9.34 -6.88 -4.00
N ASN A 101 9.53 -6.07 -2.96
CA ASN A 101 10.39 -6.38 -1.82
C ASN A 101 9.62 -6.77 -0.55
N ARG A 102 8.32 -7.06 -0.66
CA ARG A 102 7.42 -7.30 0.48
C ARG A 102 7.95 -8.36 1.42
N ALA A 103 8.46 -9.48 0.92
CA ALA A 103 8.98 -10.56 1.74
C ALA A 103 10.16 -10.13 2.63
N VAL A 104 11.07 -9.30 2.09
CA VAL A 104 12.21 -8.75 2.83
C VAL A 104 11.75 -7.76 3.90
N ILE A 105 10.77 -6.92 3.57
CA ILE A 105 10.21 -5.92 4.49
C ILE A 105 9.45 -6.60 5.62
N GLU A 106 8.60 -7.59 5.31
CA GLU A 106 7.84 -8.36 6.30
C GLU A 106 8.75 -9.17 7.23
N ASP A 107 9.76 -9.86 6.70
CA ASP A 107 10.73 -10.60 7.51
C ASP A 107 11.46 -9.67 8.48
N ALA A 108 11.76 -8.49 8.06
CA ALA A 108 12.41 -7.49 8.87
C ALA A 108 11.52 -6.92 10.00
N ILE A 109 10.22 -6.77 9.74
CA ILE A 109 9.23 -6.26 10.71
C ILE A 109 8.78 -7.38 11.65
N TYR A 110 8.51 -8.57 11.12
CA TYR A 110 7.88 -9.70 11.82
C TYR A 110 8.83 -10.85 12.10
N GLY A 111 10.04 -10.87 11.51
CA GLY A 111 10.99 -11.98 11.60
C GLY A 111 11.54 -12.23 13.02
N THR A 112 11.47 -11.25 13.91
CA THR A 112 11.87 -11.43 15.31
C THR A 112 10.74 -12.02 16.15
N TRP A 113 11.07 -12.96 17.08
CA TRP A 113 10.10 -13.53 18.01
C TRP A 113 9.35 -12.44 18.81
N ALA A 114 10.04 -11.42 19.28
CA ALA A 114 9.47 -10.30 20.02
C ALA A 114 8.51 -9.46 19.16
N GLY A 115 8.84 -9.21 17.90
CA GLY A 115 7.95 -8.53 16.95
C GLY A 115 6.65 -9.30 16.72
N ARG A 116 6.76 -10.62 16.47
CA ARG A 116 5.57 -11.48 16.29
C ARG A 116 4.67 -11.51 17.53
N LEU A 117 5.24 -11.58 18.72
CA LEU A 117 4.48 -11.56 19.97
C LEU A 117 3.80 -10.21 20.19
N PHE A 118 4.49 -9.10 19.96
CA PHE A 118 3.94 -7.75 20.08
C PHE A 118 2.74 -7.54 19.13
N PHE A 119 2.86 -7.92 17.86
CA PHE A 119 1.77 -7.81 16.90
C PHE A 119 0.60 -8.75 17.22
N ARG A 120 0.87 -9.93 17.76
CA ARG A 120 -0.17 -10.86 18.22
C ARG A 120 -0.97 -10.29 19.40
N ILE A 121 -0.30 -9.66 20.35
CA ILE A 121 -0.95 -8.97 21.48
C ILE A 121 -1.75 -7.77 20.98
N LYS A 122 -1.19 -6.94 20.10
CA LYS A 122 -1.88 -5.79 19.49
C LYS A 122 -3.13 -6.24 18.72
N HIS A 123 -3.03 -7.34 17.97
CA HIS A 123 -4.18 -7.92 17.25
C HIS A 123 -5.27 -8.44 18.19
N LEU A 124 -4.91 -9.07 19.30
CA LEU A 124 -5.85 -9.52 20.32
C LEU A 124 -6.58 -8.34 21.00
N LEU A 125 -5.88 -7.24 21.27
CA LEU A 125 -6.45 -6.03 21.85
C LEU A 125 -7.38 -5.28 20.89
N ASN A 126 -7.12 -5.34 19.57
CA ASN A 126 -7.92 -4.72 18.53
C ASN A 126 -8.96 -5.67 17.92
N ARG A 127 -9.31 -6.74 18.62
CA ARG A 127 -10.27 -7.74 18.14
C ARG A 127 -11.62 -7.09 17.83
N ASN A 128 -12.18 -7.38 16.64
CA ASN A 128 -13.52 -6.95 16.27
C ASN A 128 -14.57 -7.52 17.24
N SER A 129 -15.01 -6.71 18.18
CA SER A 129 -16.21 -7.00 19.00
C SER A 129 -17.46 -6.47 18.31
N LYS A 130 -18.65 -6.98 18.63
CA LYS A 130 -19.94 -6.50 18.08
C LYS A 130 -20.09 -4.98 18.23
N THR A 131 -19.60 -4.41 19.33
CA THR A 131 -19.65 -2.96 19.62
C THR A 131 -18.66 -2.17 18.76
N ASN A 132 -17.43 -2.69 18.56
CA ASN A 132 -16.42 -2.04 17.72
C ASN A 132 -16.74 -2.18 16.22
N SER A 133 -17.39 -3.27 15.80
CA SER A 133 -17.82 -3.43 14.40
C SER A 133 -18.78 -2.34 13.97
N LYS A 134 -19.74 -1.95 14.78
CA LYS A 134 -20.69 -0.86 14.46
C LYS A 134 -19.96 0.47 14.27
N LYS A 135 -19.00 0.79 15.17
CA LYS A 135 -18.18 2.01 15.07
C LYS A 135 -17.28 2.00 13.84
N ASN A 136 -16.68 0.86 13.53
CA ASN A 136 -15.79 0.70 12.36
C ASN A 136 -16.57 0.78 11.04
N ILE A 137 -17.78 0.21 10.97
CA ILE A 137 -18.67 0.31 9.80
C ILE A 137 -19.09 1.77 9.58
N HIS A 138 -19.52 2.48 10.63
CA HIS A 138 -19.84 3.90 10.53
C HIS A 138 -18.66 4.71 10.02
N ALA A 139 -17.47 4.54 10.60
CA ALA A 139 -16.27 5.27 10.15
C ALA A 139 -15.88 4.95 8.71
N HIS A 140 -16.14 3.74 8.22
CA HIS A 140 -15.83 3.32 6.86
C HIS A 140 -16.79 3.96 5.82
N TYR A 141 -18.08 4.08 6.14
CA TYR A 141 -19.08 4.65 5.22
C TYR A 141 -19.34 6.16 5.45
N ASP A 142 -18.84 6.74 6.53
CA ASP A 142 -19.03 8.16 6.87
C ASP A 142 -18.20 9.13 6.00
N LEU A 143 -17.35 8.60 5.10
CA LEU A 143 -16.57 9.40 4.15
C LEU A 143 -17.45 10.13 3.12
N GLY A 144 -18.70 9.67 2.94
CA GLY A 144 -19.70 10.27 2.07
C GLY A 144 -19.46 10.03 0.57
N ASN A 145 -20.49 10.25 -0.23
CA ASN A 145 -20.47 9.99 -1.66
C ASN A 145 -19.38 10.78 -2.40
N ALA A 146 -19.14 12.03 -2.00
CA ALA A 146 -18.12 12.88 -2.63
C ALA A 146 -16.70 12.27 -2.56
N PHE A 147 -16.37 11.54 -1.50
CA PHE A 147 -15.10 10.84 -1.40
C PHE A 147 -15.03 9.66 -2.37
N TYR A 148 -16.10 8.86 -2.46
CA TYR A 148 -16.12 7.68 -3.32
C TYR A 148 -16.18 8.05 -4.81
N GLU A 149 -16.80 9.15 -5.16
CA GLU A 149 -16.85 9.71 -6.53
C GLU A 149 -15.47 10.15 -7.06
N LEU A 150 -14.48 10.33 -6.18
CA LEU A 150 -13.10 10.64 -6.59
C LEU A 150 -12.40 9.48 -7.31
N TRP A 151 -12.83 8.23 -7.07
CA TRP A 151 -12.10 7.05 -7.54
C TRP A 151 -12.97 5.85 -7.95
N LEU A 152 -14.25 5.85 -7.62
CA LEU A 152 -15.21 4.90 -8.19
C LEU A 152 -15.76 5.43 -9.52
N ASP A 153 -16.14 4.48 -10.36
CA ASP A 153 -16.90 4.78 -11.58
C ASP A 153 -18.37 5.15 -11.26
N GLU A 154 -19.13 5.49 -12.28
CA GLU A 154 -20.53 5.90 -12.14
C GLU A 154 -21.44 4.84 -11.54
N THR A 155 -21.08 3.55 -11.63
CA THR A 155 -21.84 2.45 -11.04
C THR A 155 -21.70 2.41 -9.52
N LYS A 156 -20.73 3.12 -8.95
CA LYS A 156 -20.37 3.14 -7.51
C LYS A 156 -20.17 1.75 -6.90
N ASN A 157 -19.85 0.75 -7.72
CA ASN A 157 -19.56 -0.60 -7.24
C ASN A 157 -18.18 -0.64 -6.55
N TYR A 158 -18.18 -0.85 -5.24
CA TYR A 158 -16.96 -0.88 -4.43
C TYR A 158 -16.16 -2.19 -4.54
N SER A 159 -16.78 -3.26 -5.04
CA SER A 159 -16.13 -4.55 -5.22
C SER A 159 -15.46 -4.69 -6.58
N SER A 160 -14.52 -5.64 -6.68
CA SER A 160 -13.74 -5.89 -7.90
C SER A 160 -14.63 -6.07 -9.13
N ALA A 161 -14.28 -5.42 -10.23
CA ALA A 161 -14.92 -5.58 -11.52
C ALA A 161 -14.55 -6.91 -12.20
N LEU A 162 -15.36 -7.37 -13.16
CA LEU A 162 -15.09 -8.55 -13.98
C LEU A 162 -14.76 -8.09 -15.41
N PHE A 163 -13.50 -8.01 -15.73
CA PHE A 163 -13.05 -7.69 -17.08
C PHE A 163 -13.12 -8.94 -17.96
N GLU A 164 -13.77 -8.83 -19.11
CA GLU A 164 -13.86 -9.90 -20.11
C GLU A 164 -12.73 -9.82 -21.13
N SER A 165 -12.09 -8.64 -21.25
CA SER A 165 -10.96 -8.38 -22.13
C SER A 165 -9.85 -7.60 -21.42
N ALA A 166 -8.60 -7.94 -21.69
CA ALA A 166 -7.44 -7.20 -21.18
C ALA A 166 -7.38 -5.75 -21.73
N ALA A 167 -7.98 -5.48 -22.88
CA ALA A 167 -8.03 -4.14 -23.47
C ALA A 167 -8.88 -3.16 -22.64
N ASP A 168 -9.86 -3.67 -21.88
CA ASP A 168 -10.79 -2.84 -21.09
C ASP A 168 -10.17 -2.33 -19.78
N HIS A 169 -9.01 -2.87 -19.37
CA HIS A 169 -8.38 -2.52 -18.10
C HIS A 169 -7.87 -1.07 -18.00
N HIS A 170 -7.78 -0.36 -19.11
CA HIS A 170 -7.11 0.95 -19.18
C HIS A 170 -8.07 2.10 -19.49
N SER A 171 -9.38 1.85 -19.54
CA SER A 171 -10.38 2.88 -19.84
C SER A 171 -11.47 2.97 -18.77
N TYR A 172 -12.03 4.17 -18.61
CA TYR A 172 -13.18 4.39 -17.73
C TYR A 172 -14.40 3.57 -18.17
N ASP A 173 -14.72 3.60 -19.46
CA ASP A 173 -15.84 2.85 -20.03
C ASP A 173 -15.66 1.35 -19.87
N GLY A 174 -14.42 0.85 -20.01
CA GLY A 174 -14.06 -0.55 -19.73
C GLY A 174 -14.32 -0.92 -18.28
N MET A 175 -14.06 -0.03 -17.31
CA MET A 175 -14.39 -0.26 -15.91
C MET A 175 -15.90 -0.36 -15.70
N VAL A 176 -16.70 0.55 -16.25
CA VAL A 176 -18.17 0.54 -16.18
C VAL A 176 -18.72 -0.78 -16.76
N HIS A 177 -18.26 -1.17 -17.94
CA HIS A 177 -18.65 -2.43 -18.57
C HIS A 177 -18.30 -3.64 -17.71
N ALA A 178 -17.11 -3.67 -17.11
CA ALA A 178 -16.67 -4.75 -16.27
C ALA A 178 -17.47 -4.85 -14.95
N GLN A 179 -17.90 -3.72 -14.38
CA GLN A 179 -18.81 -3.71 -13.23
C GLN A 179 -20.18 -4.29 -13.61
N HIS A 180 -20.75 -3.90 -14.74
CA HIS A 180 -21.99 -4.47 -15.25
C HIS A 180 -21.85 -5.96 -15.59
N ALA A 181 -20.71 -6.39 -16.14
CA ALA A 181 -20.45 -7.83 -16.42
C ALA A 181 -20.43 -8.64 -15.12
N LYS A 182 -19.82 -8.13 -14.05
CA LYS A 182 -19.87 -8.73 -12.72
C LYS A 182 -21.30 -8.91 -12.22
N VAL A 183 -22.12 -7.87 -12.29
CA VAL A 183 -23.53 -7.93 -11.83
C VAL A 183 -24.32 -8.95 -12.67
N ARG A 184 -24.22 -8.88 -14.00
CA ARG A 184 -24.86 -9.87 -14.90
C ARG A 184 -24.44 -11.30 -14.56
N ARG A 185 -23.16 -11.52 -14.29
CA ARG A 185 -22.67 -12.85 -13.89
C ARG A 185 -23.27 -13.32 -12.57
N ALA A 186 -23.37 -12.45 -11.57
CA ALA A 186 -23.98 -12.78 -10.28
C ALA A 186 -25.46 -13.18 -10.45
N LEU A 187 -26.23 -12.39 -11.18
CA LEU A 187 -27.64 -12.69 -11.48
C LEU A 187 -27.80 -14.02 -12.24
N LYS A 188 -26.95 -14.27 -13.24
CA LYS A 188 -26.94 -15.53 -13.98
C LYS A 188 -26.61 -16.72 -13.08
N MET A 189 -25.63 -16.59 -12.17
CA MET A 189 -25.26 -17.67 -11.25
C MET A 189 -26.36 -17.96 -10.21
N ALA A 190 -27.11 -16.93 -9.82
CA ALA A 190 -28.27 -17.07 -8.94
C ALA A 190 -29.56 -17.53 -9.69
N ASP A 191 -29.49 -17.75 -11.00
CA ASP A 191 -30.62 -18.12 -11.89
C ASP A 191 -31.82 -17.20 -11.77
N VAL A 192 -31.58 -15.90 -11.57
CA VAL A 192 -32.62 -14.87 -11.43
C VAL A 192 -33.35 -14.65 -12.75
N LYS A 193 -34.68 -14.64 -12.69
CA LYS A 193 -35.59 -14.47 -13.85
C LYS A 193 -36.51 -13.27 -13.65
N THR A 194 -37.09 -12.82 -14.76
CA THR A 194 -38.08 -11.76 -14.71
C THR A 194 -39.26 -12.11 -13.80
N GLY A 195 -39.54 -11.24 -12.83
CA GLY A 195 -40.59 -11.44 -11.83
C GLY A 195 -40.12 -12.04 -10.51
N ASP A 196 -38.85 -12.48 -10.41
CA ASP A 196 -38.29 -12.98 -9.17
C ASP A 196 -38.10 -11.86 -8.12
N ARG A 197 -38.22 -12.22 -6.87
CA ARG A 197 -37.91 -11.32 -5.73
C ARG A 197 -36.50 -11.63 -5.26
N VAL A 198 -35.62 -10.63 -5.36
CA VAL A 198 -34.21 -10.76 -4.99
C VAL A 198 -33.95 -10.01 -3.69
N LEU A 199 -33.20 -10.63 -2.77
CA LEU A 199 -32.65 -9.98 -1.59
C LEU A 199 -31.13 -9.84 -1.77
N GLU A 200 -30.65 -8.62 -1.70
CA GLU A 200 -29.21 -8.32 -1.67
C GLU A 200 -28.78 -7.87 -0.27
N ILE A 201 -27.72 -8.49 0.26
CA ILE A 201 -27.14 -8.15 1.56
C ILE A 201 -25.78 -7.51 1.32
N GLY A 202 -25.61 -6.25 1.76
CA GLY A 202 -24.36 -5.49 1.57
C GLY A 202 -24.30 -4.81 0.20
N CYS A 203 -25.44 -4.32 -0.30
CA CYS A 203 -25.53 -3.63 -1.60
C CYS A 203 -24.75 -2.28 -1.66
N GLY A 204 -24.28 -1.76 -0.52
CA GLY A 204 -23.53 -0.50 -0.47
C GLY A 204 -24.45 0.71 -0.54
N TRP A 205 -24.32 1.50 -1.60
CA TRP A 205 -25.14 2.69 -1.89
C TRP A 205 -26.41 2.36 -2.63
#